data_b3a89929ed90abbdcfb6c377a4e54334
#
_entry.id   b3a89929ed90abbdcfb6c377a4e54334
#
_cell.length_a   1.000
_cell.length_b   1.000
_cell.length_c   1.000
_cell.angle_alpha   90.00
_cell.angle_beta   90.00
_cell.angle_gamma   90.00
#
_symmetry.space_group_name_H-M   'P 1'
#
loop_
_entity.id
_entity.type
_entity.pdbx_description
1 polymer ?
#
loop_
_entity_poly.entity_id
_entity_poly.type
_entity_poly.pdbx_seq_one_letter_code
_entity_poly.pdbx_strand_id
1 'polypeptide(L)'
;QMCIRDRNNKLKKIVALCLAFAMVATVVLPESAYAKTKKTANYVTRAYVLQQVEKLIGATQTSDDVIQIKDVKKSSPYYKTMSIAVNAGLVKPDSNQKLHPTKKATNKYVASVLAKISETSTKNVLGKKTAATKLTKKSLKTFLNQKFPNVVSKSDAKLKKGNVIINKPVTLNDAKITGDLVIGDGVADKEVVLNNVTVTGKTIVRGGGENSIIITGTS
;
A
#
# COMPACT_ATOMS: atom_id res chain seq x y z
N GLN A 1 -32.91 25.95 -80.29
CA GLN A 1 -32.96 24.66 -79.50
C GLN A 1 -31.61 23.92 -79.33
N MET A 2 -30.49 24.60 -79.23
CA MET A 2 -29.17 23.94 -79.27
C MET A 2 -28.20 24.45 -78.19
N CYS A 3 -28.66 24.85 -77.00
CA CYS A 3 -27.79 25.33 -75.92
C CYS A 3 -28.01 24.74 -74.55
N ILE A 4 -28.98 23.83 -74.36
CA ILE A 4 -29.28 23.29 -73.04
C ILE A 4 -28.60 21.88 -72.80
N ARG A 5 -28.24 21.21 -73.88
CA ARG A 5 -27.66 19.83 -73.78
C ARG A 5 -26.20 19.82 -73.39
N ASP A 6 -25.43 20.84 -73.73
CA ASP A 6 -23.99 20.88 -73.48
C ASP A 6 -23.66 21.32 -72.04
N ARG A 7 -24.56 22.16 -71.44
CA ARG A 7 -24.32 22.64 -70.09
C ARG A 7 -24.46 21.53 -69.02
N ASN A 8 -25.39 20.59 -69.25
CA ASN A 8 -25.60 19.48 -68.34
C ASN A 8 -24.45 18.43 -68.36
N ASN A 9 -23.76 18.27 -69.49
CA ASN A 9 -22.62 17.34 -69.59
C ASN A 9 -21.36 17.89 -68.90
N LYS A 10 -21.16 19.25 -68.96
CA LYS A 10 -20.06 19.88 -68.21
C LYS A 10 -20.31 19.86 -66.71
N LEU A 11 -21.55 20.07 -66.28
CA LEU A 11 -21.92 20.01 -64.84
C LEU A 11 -21.78 18.58 -64.30
N LYS A 12 -22.19 17.57 -65.08
CA LYS A 12 -22.00 16.16 -64.69
C LYS A 12 -20.55 15.77 -64.58
N LYS A 13 -19.68 16.25 -65.47
CA LYS A 13 -18.22 16.02 -65.42
C LYS A 13 -17.58 16.72 -64.23
N ILE A 14 -18.01 17.93 -63.90
CA ILE A 14 -17.51 18.69 -62.71
C ILE A 14 -17.96 18.03 -61.43
N VAL A 15 -19.25 17.60 -61.34
CA VAL A 15 -19.74 16.87 -60.17
C VAL A 15 -19.06 15.49 -60.02
N ALA A 16 -18.81 14.79 -61.10
CA ALA A 16 -18.06 13.50 -61.06
C ALA A 16 -16.59 13.73 -60.62
N LEU A 17 -15.95 14.82 -61.06
CA LEU A 17 -14.59 15.15 -60.64
C LEU A 17 -14.50 15.60 -59.18
N CYS A 18 -15.50 16.36 -58.70
CA CYS A 18 -15.56 16.74 -57.27
C CYS A 18 -15.85 15.52 -56.35
N LEU A 19 -16.68 14.56 -56.78
CA LEU A 19 -16.91 13.33 -56.06
C LEU A 19 -15.68 12.39 -56.06
N ALA A 20 -14.88 12.35 -57.12
CA ALA A 20 -13.63 11.59 -57.15
C ALA A 20 -12.55 12.21 -56.25
N PHE A 21 -12.53 13.55 -56.07
CA PHE A 21 -11.61 14.22 -55.13
C PHE A 21 -12.05 14.14 -53.66
N ALA A 22 -13.35 13.98 -53.40
CA ALA A 22 -13.85 13.79 -52.03
C ALA A 22 -13.57 12.38 -51.47
N MET A 23 -13.30 11.36 -52.32
CA MET A 23 -12.99 10.01 -51.86
C MET A 23 -11.49 9.74 -51.64
N VAL A 24 -10.59 10.67 -51.96
CA VAL A 24 -9.13 10.48 -51.76
C VAL A 24 -8.63 11.25 -50.52
N ALA A 25 -9.48 11.98 -49.85
CA ALA A 25 -9.14 12.70 -48.61
C ALA A 25 -9.60 11.98 -47.33
N THR A 26 -9.86 10.67 -47.34
CA THR A 26 -9.70 9.88 -46.15
C THR A 26 -8.20 9.68 -45.94
N VAL A 27 -7.54 10.73 -45.48
CA VAL A 27 -6.26 10.56 -44.80
C VAL A 27 -6.55 9.61 -43.67
N VAL A 28 -6.21 8.35 -43.85
CA VAL A 28 -6.01 7.41 -42.76
C VAL A 28 -4.88 8.02 -41.96
N LEU A 29 -5.24 8.90 -40.99
CA LEU A 29 -4.31 9.30 -39.97
C LEU A 29 -3.89 7.99 -39.30
N PRO A 30 -2.60 7.65 -39.28
CA PRO A 30 -2.18 6.45 -38.65
C PRO A 30 -2.66 6.52 -37.19
N GLU A 31 -3.37 5.50 -36.72
CA GLU A 31 -3.81 5.38 -35.31
C GLU A 31 -2.66 5.49 -34.29
N SER A 32 -1.42 5.60 -34.77
CA SER A 32 -0.21 5.82 -33.98
C SER A 32 -0.10 7.20 -33.34
N ALA A 33 -0.93 8.19 -33.71
CA ALA A 33 -0.86 9.55 -33.14
C ALA A 33 -1.58 9.68 -31.78
N TYR A 34 -2.44 8.75 -31.41
CA TYR A 34 -2.89 8.61 -30.02
C TYR A 34 -1.93 7.65 -29.29
N ALA A 35 -0.69 8.06 -29.12
CA ALA A 35 0.12 7.52 -28.06
C ALA A 35 -0.67 7.78 -26.77
N LYS A 36 -1.40 6.75 -26.26
CA LYS A 36 -1.92 6.73 -24.90
C LYS A 36 -0.73 7.11 -24.04
N THR A 37 -0.68 8.34 -23.57
CA THR A 37 0.29 8.78 -22.57
C THR A 37 0.15 7.76 -21.45
N LYS A 38 1.10 6.82 -21.35
CA LYS A 38 1.16 5.87 -20.25
C LYS A 38 1.17 6.74 -19.01
N LYS A 39 0.02 6.87 -18.30
CA LYS A 39 -0.01 7.49 -16.99
C LYS A 39 1.10 6.83 -16.22
N THR A 40 2.18 7.54 -15.98
CA THR A 40 3.33 7.04 -15.22
C THR A 40 2.78 6.62 -13.86
N ALA A 41 2.75 5.31 -13.62
CA ALA A 41 2.15 4.78 -12.42
C ALA A 41 2.86 5.38 -11.22
N ASN A 42 2.13 6.09 -10.37
CA ASN A 42 2.68 6.76 -9.19
C ASN A 42 2.97 5.72 -8.10
N TYR A 43 4.15 5.09 -8.21
CA TYR A 43 4.59 4.06 -7.27
C TYR A 43 5.02 4.67 -5.94
N VAL A 44 4.63 4.02 -4.84
CA VAL A 44 5.02 4.43 -3.49
C VAL A 44 6.49 4.15 -3.21
N THR A 45 7.09 4.97 -2.34
CA THR A 45 8.46 4.79 -1.86
C THR A 45 8.50 3.87 -0.63
N ARG A 46 9.71 3.40 -0.26
CA ARG A 46 9.92 2.64 0.98
C ARG A 46 9.52 3.44 2.21
N ALA A 47 9.88 4.74 2.25
CA ALA A 47 9.47 5.63 3.34
C ALA A 47 7.95 5.70 3.48
N TYR A 48 7.22 5.83 2.38
CA TYR A 48 5.76 5.85 2.40
C TYR A 48 5.17 4.54 2.95
N VAL A 49 5.72 3.39 2.55
CA VAL A 49 5.29 2.09 3.09
C VAL A 49 5.48 2.04 4.60
N LEU A 50 6.67 2.41 5.10
CA LEU A 50 6.97 2.41 6.53
C LEU A 50 6.03 3.33 7.28
N GLN A 51 5.78 4.54 6.80
CA GLN A 51 4.82 5.46 7.41
C GLN A 51 3.40 4.86 7.53
N GLN A 52 2.95 4.08 6.53
CA GLN A 52 1.65 3.42 6.62
C GLN A 52 1.67 2.26 7.61
N VAL A 53 2.77 1.53 7.70
CA VAL A 53 2.94 0.41 8.65
C VAL A 53 3.10 0.92 10.09
N GLU A 54 3.83 2.00 10.32
CA GLU A 54 3.93 2.67 11.62
C GLU A 54 2.54 3.06 12.14
N LYS A 55 1.71 3.66 11.28
CA LYS A 55 0.31 3.98 11.61
C LYS A 55 -0.51 2.73 11.93
N LEU A 56 -0.26 1.62 11.20
CA LEU A 56 -0.96 0.36 11.38
C LEU A 56 -0.71 -0.22 12.78
N ILE A 57 0.55 -0.24 13.24
CA ILE A 57 0.95 -0.78 14.55
C ILE A 57 0.96 0.27 15.67
N GLY A 58 0.77 1.56 15.33
CA GLY A 58 0.80 2.67 16.27
C GLY A 58 2.20 3.09 16.72
N ALA A 59 3.26 2.67 16.04
CA ALA A 59 4.63 3.00 16.41
C ALA A 59 4.90 4.51 16.27
N THR A 60 5.44 5.14 17.32
CA THR A 60 5.75 6.57 17.37
C THR A 60 7.11 6.88 17.99
N GLN A 61 7.71 5.93 18.72
CA GLN A 61 8.97 6.12 19.41
C GLN A 61 10.13 6.08 18.43
N THR A 62 11.00 7.10 18.49
CA THR A 62 12.25 7.16 17.77
C THR A 62 13.35 6.55 18.63
N SER A 63 14.36 5.92 18.01
CA SER A 63 15.57 5.56 18.73
C SER A 63 16.46 6.79 18.89
N ASP A 64 16.96 7.02 20.11
CA ASP A 64 18.03 7.97 20.37
C ASP A 64 19.40 7.39 19.99
N ASP A 65 19.50 6.09 19.85
CA ASP A 65 20.68 5.44 19.28
C ASP A 65 20.83 5.87 17.83
N VAL A 66 21.74 6.78 17.62
CA VAL A 66 22.07 7.33 16.30
C VAL A 66 22.71 6.22 15.47
N ILE A 67 21.88 5.35 14.93
CA ILE A 67 22.31 4.49 13.83
C ILE A 67 22.76 5.47 12.74
N GLN A 68 24.05 5.47 12.40
CA GLN A 68 24.58 6.34 11.34
C GLN A 68 24.05 5.86 9.98
N ILE A 69 22.83 6.23 9.68
CA ILE A 69 22.15 5.91 8.42
C ILE A 69 22.65 6.88 7.38
N LYS A 70 23.52 6.42 6.49
CA LYS A 70 24.25 7.28 5.53
C LYS A 70 23.34 8.04 4.55
N ASP A 71 22.18 7.50 4.22
CA ASP A 71 21.22 8.09 3.25
C ASP A 71 20.01 8.77 3.91
N VAL A 72 20.01 8.93 5.25
CA VAL A 72 18.94 9.60 6.00
C VAL A 72 19.55 10.54 7.05
N LYS A 73 19.81 11.79 6.65
CA LYS A 73 20.30 12.82 7.56
C LYS A 73 19.20 13.31 8.50
N LYS A 74 19.54 13.87 9.68
CA LYS A 74 18.56 14.47 10.63
C LYS A 74 17.64 15.51 10.00
N SER A 75 18.14 16.28 9.02
CA SER A 75 17.35 17.26 8.24
C SER A 75 16.46 16.64 7.16
N SER A 76 16.56 15.35 6.92
CA SER A 76 15.74 14.66 5.92
C SER A 76 14.27 14.60 6.32
N PRO A 77 13.31 14.84 5.41
CA PRO A 77 11.89 14.66 5.69
C PRO A 77 11.54 13.20 6.03
N TYR A 78 12.43 12.26 5.74
CA TYR A 78 12.25 10.83 6.04
C TYR A 78 12.85 10.42 7.38
N TYR A 79 13.61 11.30 8.06
CA TYR A 79 14.37 10.93 9.27
C TYR A 79 13.49 10.31 10.35
N LYS A 80 12.40 10.99 10.70
CA LYS A 80 11.47 10.52 11.73
C LYS A 80 10.92 9.13 11.42
N THR A 81 10.36 8.94 10.22
CA THR A 81 9.81 7.64 9.77
C THR A 81 10.89 6.54 9.78
N MET A 82 12.10 6.83 9.27
CA MET A 82 13.16 5.82 9.26
C MET A 82 13.63 5.46 10.67
N SER A 83 13.74 6.45 11.56
CA SER A 83 14.11 6.23 12.97
C SER A 83 13.06 5.39 13.71
N ILE A 84 11.78 5.69 13.55
CA ILE A 84 10.68 4.89 14.11
C ILE A 84 10.73 3.46 13.56
N ALA A 85 10.89 3.29 12.26
CA ALA A 85 10.88 1.97 11.63
C ALA A 85 12.07 1.08 12.06
N VAL A 86 13.24 1.69 12.29
CA VAL A 86 14.41 0.99 12.84
C VAL A 86 14.18 0.63 14.29
N ASN A 87 13.72 1.58 15.12
CA ASN A 87 13.41 1.34 16.53
C ASN A 87 12.37 0.22 16.70
N ALA A 88 11.30 0.25 15.91
CA ALA A 88 10.27 -0.78 15.91
C ALA A 88 10.72 -2.11 15.27
N GLY A 89 11.98 -2.26 14.86
CA GLY A 89 12.52 -3.49 14.26
C GLY A 89 11.92 -3.86 12.90
N LEU A 90 11.24 -2.91 12.23
CA LEU A 90 10.59 -3.14 10.93
C LEU A 90 11.60 -3.26 9.78
N VAL A 91 12.70 -2.53 9.88
CA VAL A 91 13.79 -2.51 8.90
C VAL A 91 15.15 -2.45 9.59
N LYS A 92 16.17 -2.90 8.87
CA LYS A 92 17.58 -2.73 9.26
C LYS A 92 18.33 -2.10 8.09
N PRO A 93 19.37 -1.25 8.34
CA PRO A 93 20.26 -0.76 7.28
C PRO A 93 20.91 -1.94 6.55
N ASP A 94 21.22 -1.74 5.29
CA ASP A 94 22.01 -2.70 4.50
C ASP A 94 23.51 -2.66 4.90
N SER A 95 24.34 -3.48 4.24
CA SER A 95 25.79 -3.53 4.47
C SER A 95 26.51 -2.17 4.26
N ASN A 96 25.90 -1.26 3.52
CA ASN A 96 26.41 0.08 3.27
C ASN A 96 25.83 1.14 4.23
N GLN A 97 25.12 0.72 5.30
CA GLN A 97 24.45 1.59 6.28
C GLN A 97 23.37 2.47 5.62
N LYS A 98 22.59 1.92 4.65
CA LYS A 98 21.54 2.63 3.93
C LYS A 98 20.18 1.97 4.10
N LEU A 99 19.09 2.76 4.13
CA LEU A 99 17.69 2.33 4.18
C LEU A 99 16.94 2.55 2.86
N HIS A 100 17.47 3.38 1.97
CA HIS A 100 16.90 3.71 0.66
C HIS A 100 15.46 4.26 0.73
N PRO A 101 15.17 5.34 1.47
CA PRO A 101 13.83 5.84 1.72
C PRO A 101 13.04 6.18 0.46
N THR A 102 13.70 6.69 -0.58
CA THR A 102 13.11 7.11 -1.85
C THR A 102 12.93 5.99 -2.88
N LYS A 103 13.54 4.82 -2.64
CA LYS A 103 13.43 3.66 -3.55
C LYS A 103 11.97 3.22 -3.65
N LYS A 104 11.50 2.93 -4.87
CA LYS A 104 10.14 2.43 -5.10
C LYS A 104 9.96 1.07 -4.43
N ALA A 105 8.89 0.95 -3.64
CA ALA A 105 8.60 -0.27 -2.90
C ALA A 105 8.02 -1.37 -3.79
N THR A 106 8.42 -2.61 -3.53
CA THR A 106 7.93 -3.81 -4.21
C THR A 106 7.11 -4.67 -3.26
N ASN A 107 6.33 -5.62 -3.80
CA ASN A 107 5.60 -6.60 -2.99
C ASN A 107 6.53 -7.32 -1.98
N LYS A 108 7.75 -7.71 -2.41
CA LYS A 108 8.74 -8.34 -1.52
C LYS A 108 9.12 -7.43 -0.35
N TYR A 109 9.32 -6.12 -0.62
CA TYR A 109 9.66 -5.17 0.45
C TYR A 109 8.51 -5.04 1.46
N VAL A 110 7.27 -4.84 1.00
CA VAL A 110 6.10 -4.78 1.89
C VAL A 110 5.95 -6.07 2.68
N ALA A 111 6.08 -7.22 2.00
CA ALA A 111 6.00 -8.52 2.65
C ALA A 111 7.09 -8.71 3.73
N SER A 112 8.32 -8.24 3.49
CA SER A 112 9.41 -8.33 4.48
C SER A 112 9.14 -7.47 5.72
N VAL A 113 8.56 -6.28 5.56
CA VAL A 113 8.16 -5.42 6.68
C VAL A 113 7.01 -6.05 7.48
N LEU A 114 5.96 -6.52 6.80
CA LEU A 114 4.82 -7.16 7.47
C LEU A 114 5.19 -8.49 8.13
N ALA A 115 6.16 -9.21 7.59
CA ALA A 115 6.69 -10.45 8.19
C ALA A 115 7.29 -10.22 9.59
N LYS A 116 7.88 -9.04 9.83
CA LYS A 116 8.38 -8.64 11.16
C LYS A 116 7.24 -8.43 12.16
N ILE A 117 6.10 -7.91 11.70
CA ILE A 117 4.91 -7.69 12.55
C ILE A 117 4.25 -9.03 12.89
N SER A 118 4.19 -9.96 11.94
CA SER A 118 3.48 -11.25 12.08
C SER A 118 4.39 -12.38 12.54
N GLU A 119 5.64 -12.10 12.87
CA GLU A 119 6.64 -13.12 13.26
C GLU A 119 6.60 -14.36 12.35
N THR A 120 6.67 -14.11 11.05
CA THR A 120 6.60 -15.15 10.02
C THR A 120 7.60 -14.89 8.90
N SER A 121 7.69 -15.78 7.92
CA SER A 121 8.57 -15.59 6.78
C SER A 121 8.01 -14.59 5.76
N THR A 122 8.90 -13.86 5.08
CA THR A 122 8.53 -13.00 3.95
C THR A 122 7.76 -13.78 2.87
N LYS A 123 8.10 -15.06 2.65
CA LYS A 123 7.45 -15.95 1.70
C LYS A 123 5.97 -16.16 2.06
N ASN A 124 5.68 -16.41 3.33
CA ASN A 124 4.31 -16.61 3.82
C ASN A 124 3.45 -15.35 3.65
N VAL A 125 4.02 -14.17 3.94
CA VAL A 125 3.31 -12.89 3.75
C VAL A 125 3.10 -12.58 2.28
N LEU A 126 4.12 -12.81 1.44
CA LEU A 126 4.07 -12.56 0.00
C LEU A 126 3.02 -13.44 -0.68
N GLY A 127 2.95 -14.72 -0.30
CA GLY A 127 2.06 -15.71 -0.88
C GLY A 127 2.29 -15.84 -2.39
N LYS A 128 1.21 -15.78 -3.18
CA LYS A 128 1.24 -15.90 -4.65
C LYS A 128 1.61 -14.59 -5.38
N LYS A 129 1.92 -13.49 -4.67
CA LYS A 129 2.21 -12.20 -5.31
C LYS A 129 3.61 -12.19 -5.94
N THR A 130 3.74 -11.59 -7.12
CA THR A 130 5.04 -11.39 -7.77
C THR A 130 5.93 -10.46 -6.95
N ALA A 131 7.08 -10.94 -6.53
CA ALA A 131 7.99 -10.26 -5.59
C ALA A 131 8.46 -8.88 -6.08
N ALA A 132 8.80 -8.77 -7.39
CA ALA A 132 9.38 -7.56 -7.99
C ALA A 132 8.34 -6.47 -8.34
N THR A 133 7.04 -6.78 -8.30
CA THR A 133 5.99 -5.80 -8.66
C THR A 133 6.01 -4.59 -7.72
N LYS A 134 6.14 -3.39 -8.31
CA LYS A 134 6.07 -2.11 -7.59
C LYS A 134 4.62 -1.79 -7.23
N LEU A 135 4.42 -1.13 -6.08
CA LEU A 135 3.08 -0.82 -5.58
C LEU A 135 2.70 0.64 -5.81
N THR A 136 1.43 0.86 -6.13
CA THR A 136 0.76 2.15 -6.04
C THR A 136 0.16 2.32 -4.63
N LYS A 137 -0.34 3.51 -4.27
CA LYS A 137 -1.06 3.74 -3.01
C LYS A 137 -2.26 2.78 -2.87
N LYS A 138 -3.03 2.57 -3.95
CA LYS A 138 -4.18 1.66 -3.97
C LYS A 138 -3.77 0.21 -3.70
N SER A 139 -2.77 -0.31 -4.42
CA SER A 139 -2.32 -1.70 -4.24
C SER A 139 -1.67 -1.93 -2.88
N LEU A 140 -0.96 -0.94 -2.31
CA LEU A 140 -0.44 -1.02 -0.95
C LEU A 140 -1.59 -1.11 0.07
N LYS A 141 -2.59 -0.22 -0.01
CA LYS A 141 -3.77 -0.27 0.88
C LYS A 141 -4.46 -1.63 0.81
N THR A 142 -4.66 -2.16 -0.40
CA THR A 142 -5.24 -3.50 -0.60
C THR A 142 -4.39 -4.58 0.06
N PHE A 143 -3.06 -4.53 -0.09
CA PHE A 143 -2.15 -5.50 0.54
C PHE A 143 -2.24 -5.46 2.07
N LEU A 144 -2.17 -4.26 2.67
CA LEU A 144 -2.28 -4.10 4.12
C LEU A 144 -3.61 -4.64 4.64
N ASN A 145 -4.74 -4.26 4.01
CA ASN A 145 -6.08 -4.71 4.42
C ASN A 145 -6.29 -6.22 4.25
N GLN A 146 -5.64 -6.86 3.25
CA GLN A 146 -5.69 -8.31 3.08
C GLN A 146 -4.97 -9.05 4.21
N LYS A 147 -3.90 -8.49 4.74
CA LYS A 147 -3.12 -9.11 5.82
C LYS A 147 -3.66 -8.77 7.21
N PHE A 148 -4.13 -7.55 7.40
CA PHE A 148 -4.70 -7.06 8.64
C PHE A 148 -6.03 -6.34 8.36
N PRO A 149 -7.14 -7.11 8.21
CA PRO A 149 -8.45 -6.55 7.94
C PRO A 149 -9.04 -5.76 9.11
N ASN A 150 -8.49 -5.95 10.32
CA ASN A 150 -8.95 -5.30 11.53
C ASN A 150 -7.82 -4.51 12.20
N VAL A 151 -8.03 -3.21 12.36
CA VAL A 151 -7.18 -2.32 13.16
C VAL A 151 -8.04 -1.74 14.27
N VAL A 152 -7.72 -2.10 15.51
CA VAL A 152 -8.49 -1.73 16.69
C VAL A 152 -7.78 -0.59 17.41
N SER A 153 -8.47 0.54 17.48
CA SER A 153 -8.00 1.77 18.16
C SER A 153 -8.99 2.24 19.22
N LYS A 154 -10.08 1.48 19.44
CA LYS A 154 -11.13 1.76 20.42
C LYS A 154 -11.85 0.46 20.80
N SER A 155 -12.44 0.41 21.99
CA SER A 155 -12.99 -0.82 22.59
C SER A 155 -14.16 -1.44 21.83
N ASP A 156 -15.05 -0.66 21.22
CA ASP A 156 -16.27 -1.19 20.55
C ASP A 156 -16.07 -1.58 19.09
N ALA A 157 -14.89 -2.08 18.74
CA ALA A 157 -14.57 -2.43 17.37
C ALA A 157 -15.27 -3.73 16.94
N LYS A 158 -16.09 -3.66 15.88
CA LYS A 158 -16.64 -4.86 15.22
C LYS A 158 -15.55 -5.53 14.39
N LEU A 159 -15.20 -6.76 14.73
CA LEU A 159 -14.16 -7.53 14.06
C LEU A 159 -14.69 -8.27 12.84
N LYS A 160 -13.94 -8.21 11.75
CA LYS A 160 -14.11 -9.06 10.57
C LYS A 160 -13.24 -10.31 10.73
N LYS A 161 -13.58 -11.37 9.98
CA LYS A 161 -12.72 -12.58 9.91
C LYS A 161 -11.29 -12.22 9.51
N GLY A 162 -10.30 -12.77 10.20
CA GLY A 162 -8.87 -12.63 9.90
C GLY A 162 -8.05 -12.04 11.04
N ASN A 163 -6.86 -11.53 10.72
CA ASN A 163 -5.92 -10.99 11.69
C ASN A 163 -6.40 -9.64 12.26
N VAL A 164 -6.01 -9.39 13.49
CA VAL A 164 -6.33 -8.16 14.24
C VAL A 164 -5.04 -7.50 14.70
N ILE A 165 -4.94 -6.19 14.53
CA ILE A 165 -3.93 -5.37 15.21
C ILE A 165 -4.64 -4.43 16.18
N ILE A 166 -4.23 -4.46 17.44
CA ILE A 166 -4.56 -3.45 18.45
C ILE A 166 -3.43 -2.43 18.45
N ASN A 167 -3.71 -1.19 18.08
CA ASN A 167 -2.69 -0.14 17.99
C ASN A 167 -2.85 1.01 18.99
N LYS A 168 -3.77 0.85 19.94
CA LYS A 168 -3.98 1.74 21.09
C LYS A 168 -4.49 0.94 22.29
N PRO A 169 -4.38 1.46 23.51
CA PRO A 169 -5.02 0.88 24.70
C PRO A 169 -6.52 0.68 24.47
N VAL A 170 -7.02 -0.51 24.73
CA VAL A 170 -8.44 -0.88 24.53
C VAL A 170 -8.84 -2.02 25.44
N THR A 171 -10.14 -2.15 25.70
CA THR A 171 -10.77 -3.36 26.22
C THR A 171 -11.52 -4.06 25.09
N LEU A 172 -11.25 -5.32 24.87
CA LEU A 172 -12.06 -6.20 23.99
C LEU A 172 -12.85 -7.15 24.86
N ASN A 173 -14.18 -7.21 24.64
CA ASN A 173 -15.08 -8.11 25.31
C ASN A 173 -15.70 -9.10 24.30
N ASP A 174 -15.82 -10.36 24.71
CA ASP A 174 -16.57 -11.39 24.01
C ASP A 174 -16.21 -11.53 22.51
N ALA A 175 -14.91 -11.40 22.19
CA ALA A 175 -14.43 -11.32 20.82
C ALA A 175 -13.83 -12.65 20.34
N LYS A 176 -14.17 -13.04 19.09
CA LYS A 176 -13.54 -14.20 18.42
C LYS A 176 -12.66 -13.70 17.26
N ILE A 177 -11.34 -13.87 17.41
CA ILE A 177 -10.33 -13.54 16.42
C ILE A 177 -9.98 -14.81 15.66
N THR A 178 -10.32 -14.88 14.36
CA THR A 178 -10.12 -16.08 13.51
C THR A 178 -8.76 -16.13 12.82
N GLY A 179 -7.83 -15.29 13.22
CA GLY A 179 -6.45 -15.21 12.73
C GLY A 179 -5.52 -14.85 13.87
N ASP A 180 -4.41 -14.19 13.55
CA ASP A 180 -3.44 -13.73 14.53
C ASP A 180 -3.91 -12.43 15.19
N LEU A 181 -3.60 -12.28 16.49
CA LEU A 181 -3.71 -11.04 17.24
C LEU A 181 -2.33 -10.41 17.40
N VAL A 182 -2.18 -9.16 16.98
CA VAL A 182 -0.97 -8.37 17.21
C VAL A 182 -1.31 -7.22 18.15
N ILE A 183 -0.67 -7.17 19.30
CA ILE A 183 -0.70 -6.01 20.21
C ILE A 183 0.45 -5.10 19.79
N GLY A 184 0.12 -4.01 19.11
CA GLY A 184 1.05 -3.15 18.41
C GLY A 184 1.78 -2.16 19.31
N ASP A 185 2.82 -1.55 18.77
CA ASP A 185 3.71 -0.62 19.47
C ASP A 185 2.99 0.61 20.04
N GLY A 186 1.83 0.99 19.48
CA GLY A 186 1.04 2.13 19.95
C GLY A 186 0.28 1.92 21.27
N VAL A 187 0.30 0.71 21.81
CA VAL A 187 -0.18 0.48 23.18
C VAL A 187 0.78 1.11 24.19
N ALA A 188 2.09 1.16 23.87
CA ALA A 188 3.14 1.66 24.76
C ALA A 188 3.05 0.97 26.14
N ASP A 189 3.15 1.71 27.23
CA ASP A 189 3.06 1.19 28.61
C ASP A 189 1.64 1.20 29.19
N LYS A 190 0.62 1.22 28.32
CA LYS A 190 -0.79 1.27 28.71
C LYS A 190 -1.46 -0.08 28.56
N GLU A 191 -2.62 -0.25 29.20
CA GLU A 191 -3.31 -1.54 29.29
C GLU A 191 -4.09 -1.91 28.03
N VAL A 192 -4.05 -3.20 27.71
CA VAL A 192 -4.99 -3.90 26.82
C VAL A 192 -5.69 -4.96 27.64
N VAL A 193 -7.00 -4.88 27.75
CA VAL A 193 -7.81 -5.86 28.45
C VAL A 193 -8.48 -6.78 27.42
N LEU A 194 -8.26 -8.07 27.54
CA LEU A 194 -8.90 -9.12 26.74
C LEU A 194 -9.84 -9.90 27.66
N ASN A 195 -11.14 -9.65 27.56
CA ASN A 195 -12.17 -10.28 28.40
C ASN A 195 -13.03 -11.21 27.55
N ASN A 196 -12.99 -12.52 27.82
CA ASN A 196 -13.65 -13.56 27.01
C ASN A 196 -13.23 -13.50 25.53
N VAL A 197 -11.92 -13.35 25.24
CA VAL A 197 -11.41 -13.23 23.87
C VAL A 197 -10.77 -14.53 23.43
N THR A 198 -11.27 -15.13 22.36
CA THR A 198 -10.70 -16.32 21.73
C THR A 198 -9.86 -15.94 20.52
N VAL A 199 -8.59 -16.36 20.48
CA VAL A 199 -7.68 -16.20 19.35
C VAL A 199 -7.35 -17.55 18.76
N THR A 200 -7.67 -17.79 17.47
CA THR A 200 -7.38 -19.09 16.83
C THR A 200 -5.97 -19.18 16.23
N GLY A 201 -5.32 -18.04 16.02
CA GLY A 201 -3.94 -17.94 15.56
C GLY A 201 -2.98 -17.65 16.70
N LYS A 202 -1.88 -16.95 16.39
CA LYS A 202 -0.89 -16.51 17.38
C LYS A 202 -1.32 -15.20 18.02
N THR A 203 -0.93 -15.00 19.29
CA THR A 203 -0.90 -13.68 19.91
C THR A 203 0.53 -13.18 19.94
N ILE A 204 0.78 -12.02 19.33
CA ILE A 204 2.10 -11.39 19.19
C ILE A 204 2.05 -10.07 19.95
N VAL A 205 2.89 -9.90 20.96
CA VAL A 205 2.98 -8.70 21.77
C VAL A 205 4.21 -7.91 21.34
N ARG A 206 3.98 -6.72 20.78
CA ARG A 206 5.03 -5.78 20.33
C ARG A 206 5.10 -4.54 21.21
N GLY A 207 3.97 -4.12 21.73
CA GLY A 207 3.82 -3.00 22.65
C GLY A 207 3.15 -3.48 23.94
N GLY A 208 3.24 -2.66 24.97
CA GLY A 208 2.80 -2.97 26.32
C GLY A 208 4.01 -3.06 27.25
N GLY A 209 3.93 -2.36 28.39
CA GLY A 209 4.88 -2.47 29.48
C GLY A 209 4.62 -3.72 30.32
N GLU A 210 5.36 -3.87 31.40
CA GLU A 210 5.15 -4.92 32.38
C GLU A 210 3.69 -4.86 32.91
N ASN A 211 3.02 -6.02 32.96
CA ASN A 211 1.62 -6.16 33.39
C ASN A 211 0.57 -5.39 32.56
N SER A 212 0.90 -4.94 31.34
CA SER A 212 -0.03 -4.17 30.48
C SER A 212 -1.07 -5.03 29.77
N ILE A 213 -0.88 -6.34 29.68
CA ILE A 213 -1.82 -7.23 29.00
C ILE A 213 -2.61 -8.00 30.04
N ILE A 214 -3.88 -7.63 30.18
CA ILE A 214 -4.77 -8.23 31.16
C ILE A 214 -5.72 -9.17 30.43
N ILE A 215 -5.70 -10.43 30.85
CA ILE A 215 -6.57 -11.48 30.31
C ILE A 215 -7.54 -11.89 31.39
N THR A 216 -8.85 -11.81 31.09
CA THR A 216 -9.91 -12.14 32.05
C THR A 216 -10.97 -13.03 31.42
N GLY A 217 -11.79 -13.66 32.26
CA GLY A 217 -12.82 -14.59 31.82
C GLY A 217 -12.24 -15.88 31.24
N THR A 218 -12.84 -16.38 30.17
CA THR A 218 -12.45 -17.62 29.46
C THR A 218 -11.58 -17.37 28.25
N SER A 219 -10.74 -16.35 28.29
CA SER A 219 -9.84 -15.94 27.19
C SER A 219 -8.70 -16.93 26.97
#